data_08b952cdb97a3bf5284528be83729fc9
#
_entry.id   08b952cdb97a3bf5284528be83729fc9
#
_cell.length_a   1.000
_cell.length_b   1.000
_cell.length_c   1.000
_cell.angle_alpha   90.00
_cell.angle_beta   90.00
_cell.angle_gamma   90.00
#
_symmetry.space_group_name_H-M   'P 1'
#
loop_
_entity.id
_entity.type
_entity.pdbx_description
1 polymer ?
#
loop_
_entity_poly.entity_id
_entity_poly.type
_entity_poly.pdbx_seq_one_letter_code
_entity_poly.pdbx_strand_id
1 'polypeptide(L)'
;MFLGRTGWYLINATDAIIISKFLSTSEVTTFVLTMKLCNVFKFLSSKIINLGFPSYVQLISNKEYDKIKNVFYVIYFQSLRVGILLSFIIVIFNQIFVSNWVGIDKFGGLAISIISALICFRESLIPIFTNIIHTTEDVKSFNIIVFIESIMNVFLSIILISKYGIVGRDIKPKPRGVWKKC
;
A
#
# COMPACT_ATOMS: atom_id res chain seq x y z
N MET A 1 6.38 21.15 -5.48
CA MET A 1 5.81 19.98 -6.22
C MET A 1 6.81 18.86 -6.52
N PHE A 2 8.06 19.15 -6.88
CA PHE A 2 9.07 18.12 -7.22
C PHE A 2 9.40 17.19 -6.03
N LEU A 3 9.72 17.73 -4.87
CA LEU A 3 10.10 16.97 -3.67
C LEU A 3 9.03 15.97 -3.21
N GLY A 4 7.76 16.34 -3.22
CA GLY A 4 6.68 15.43 -2.82
C GLY A 4 6.47 14.26 -3.80
N ARG A 5 6.62 14.50 -5.12
CA ARG A 5 6.56 13.43 -6.11
C ARG A 5 7.75 12.48 -5.99
N THR A 6 8.95 13.02 -5.80
CA THR A 6 10.17 12.21 -5.62
C THR A 6 10.06 11.35 -4.36
N GLY A 7 9.58 11.91 -3.24
CA GLY A 7 9.31 11.14 -2.01
C GLY A 7 8.32 10.00 -2.24
N TRP A 8 7.22 10.25 -2.92
CA TRP A 8 6.23 9.21 -3.23
C TRP A 8 6.79 8.08 -4.11
N TYR A 9 7.60 8.41 -5.13
CA TYR A 9 8.29 7.41 -5.95
C TYR A 9 9.31 6.61 -5.14
N LEU A 10 10.06 7.26 -4.24
CA LEU A 10 11.01 6.59 -3.36
C LEU A 10 10.29 5.56 -2.48
N ILE A 11 9.19 5.91 -1.83
CA ILE A 11 8.42 4.97 -0.99
C ILE A 11 7.98 3.74 -1.80
N ASN A 12 7.42 3.94 -3.00
CA ASN A 12 6.81 2.84 -3.76
C ASN A 12 7.82 1.97 -4.53
N ALA A 13 8.96 2.53 -4.96
CA ALA A 13 9.97 1.80 -5.74
C ALA A 13 11.04 1.17 -4.84
N THR A 14 11.30 1.74 -3.68
CA THR A 14 12.43 1.35 -2.83
C THR A 14 12.22 -0.02 -2.21
N ASP A 15 10.99 -0.39 -1.83
CA ASP A 15 10.72 -1.70 -1.23
C ASP A 15 11.17 -2.86 -2.13
N ALA A 16 10.81 -2.84 -3.42
CA ALA A 16 11.22 -3.88 -4.36
C ALA A 16 12.75 -3.90 -4.58
N ILE A 17 13.39 -2.73 -4.61
CA ILE A 17 14.84 -2.59 -4.78
C ILE A 17 15.57 -3.12 -3.53
N ILE A 18 15.13 -2.74 -2.34
CA ILE A 18 15.72 -3.21 -1.09
C ILE A 18 15.55 -4.73 -0.97
N ILE A 19 14.35 -5.25 -1.22
CA ILE A 19 14.09 -6.69 -1.22
C ILE A 19 15.02 -7.40 -2.21
N SER A 20 15.20 -6.87 -3.43
CA SER A 20 16.07 -7.48 -4.44
C SER A 20 17.55 -7.52 -4.06
N LYS A 21 18.00 -6.58 -3.24
CA LYS A 21 19.40 -6.51 -2.78
C LYS A 21 19.72 -7.48 -1.65
N PHE A 22 18.73 -7.72 -0.76
CA PHE A 22 18.92 -8.56 0.43
C PHE A 22 18.42 -10.00 0.27
N LEU A 23 17.54 -10.23 -0.72
CA LEU A 23 16.87 -11.50 -0.97
C LEU A 23 16.99 -11.89 -2.44
N SER A 24 16.57 -13.13 -2.76
CA SER A 24 16.62 -13.64 -4.15
C SER A 24 15.57 -12.98 -5.04
N THR A 25 15.84 -12.92 -6.34
CA THR A 25 14.88 -12.44 -7.35
C THR A 25 13.55 -13.21 -7.31
N SER A 26 13.59 -14.50 -6.96
CA SER A 26 12.39 -15.33 -6.80
C SER A 26 11.51 -14.85 -5.65
N GLU A 27 12.10 -14.44 -4.53
CA GLU A 27 11.37 -13.92 -3.37
C GLU A 27 10.75 -12.55 -3.65
N VAL A 28 11.47 -11.68 -4.38
CA VAL A 28 10.93 -10.41 -4.87
C VAL A 28 9.69 -10.66 -5.73
N THR A 29 9.76 -11.59 -6.66
CA THR A 29 8.65 -11.94 -7.54
C THR A 29 7.44 -12.43 -6.74
N THR A 30 7.64 -13.33 -5.79
CA THR A 30 6.60 -13.86 -4.90
C THR A 30 5.94 -12.75 -4.10
N PHE A 31 6.72 -11.83 -3.53
CA PHE A 31 6.21 -10.67 -2.80
C PHE A 31 5.36 -9.76 -3.71
N VAL A 32 5.90 -9.35 -4.86
CA VAL A 32 5.22 -8.44 -5.80
C VAL A 32 3.91 -9.05 -6.31
N LEU A 33 3.89 -10.34 -6.61
CA LEU A 33 2.69 -11.04 -7.08
C LEU A 33 1.63 -11.14 -5.97
N THR A 34 2.04 -11.44 -4.74
CA THR A 34 1.13 -11.49 -3.58
C THR A 34 0.53 -10.11 -3.27
N MET A 35 1.30 -9.03 -3.47
CA MET A 35 0.83 -7.65 -3.28
C MET A 35 -0.04 -7.12 -4.44
N LYS A 36 -0.17 -7.86 -5.54
CA LYS A 36 -0.83 -7.35 -6.75
C LYS A 36 -2.30 -6.99 -6.53
N LEU A 37 -3.03 -7.81 -5.80
CA LEU A 37 -4.44 -7.55 -5.49
C LEU A 37 -4.60 -6.28 -4.63
N CYS A 38 -3.71 -6.08 -3.67
CA CYS A 38 -3.66 -4.85 -2.87
C CYS A 38 -3.46 -3.61 -3.77
N ASN A 39 -2.55 -3.66 -4.75
CA ASN A 39 -2.30 -2.54 -5.64
C ASN A 39 -3.51 -2.20 -6.54
N VAL A 40 -4.25 -3.20 -7.01
CA VAL A 40 -5.52 -2.99 -7.73
C VAL A 40 -6.54 -2.31 -6.83
N PHE A 41 -6.69 -2.75 -5.59
CA PHE A 41 -7.64 -2.18 -4.65
C PHE A 41 -7.28 -0.77 -4.20
N LYS A 42 -6.00 -0.47 -4.01
CA LYS A 42 -5.50 0.91 -3.80
C LYS A 42 -5.95 1.84 -4.93
N PHE A 43 -5.77 1.39 -6.17
CA PHE A 43 -6.19 2.17 -7.34
C PHE A 43 -7.70 2.43 -7.33
N LEU A 44 -8.53 1.41 -7.07
CA LEU A 44 -9.98 1.56 -7.00
C LEU A 44 -10.41 2.50 -5.87
N SER A 45 -9.87 2.35 -4.67
CA SER A 45 -10.17 3.21 -3.52
C SER A 45 -9.82 4.67 -3.81
N SER A 46 -8.66 4.94 -4.40
CA SER A 46 -8.26 6.31 -4.76
C SER A 46 -9.19 6.95 -5.78
N LYS A 47 -9.72 6.18 -6.73
CA LYS A 47 -10.71 6.70 -7.70
C LYS A 47 -12.03 7.10 -7.06
N ILE A 48 -12.53 6.27 -6.13
CA ILE A 48 -13.78 6.56 -5.39
C ILE A 48 -13.65 7.87 -4.61
N ILE A 49 -12.54 8.07 -3.90
CA ILE A 49 -12.29 9.28 -3.11
C ILE A 49 -12.18 10.51 -4.03
N ASN A 50 -11.45 10.39 -5.14
CA ASN A 50 -11.24 11.49 -6.07
C ASN A 50 -12.51 11.94 -6.78
N LEU A 51 -13.55 11.10 -6.90
CA LEU A 51 -14.86 11.50 -7.44
C LEU A 51 -15.59 12.48 -6.51
N GLY A 52 -15.45 12.36 -5.19
CA GLY A 52 -16.07 13.27 -4.23
C GLY A 52 -15.29 14.57 -3.97
N PHE A 53 -14.01 14.59 -4.34
CA PHE A 53 -13.11 15.71 -4.02
C PHE A 53 -13.49 17.06 -4.65
N PRO A 54 -13.92 17.15 -5.92
CA PRO A 54 -14.34 18.42 -6.52
C PRO A 54 -15.47 19.11 -5.75
N SER A 55 -16.45 18.35 -5.26
CA SER A 55 -17.54 18.90 -4.44
C SER A 55 -17.02 19.48 -3.12
N TYR A 56 -16.03 18.84 -2.51
CA TYR A 56 -15.38 19.33 -1.31
C TYR A 56 -14.67 20.68 -1.55
N VAL A 57 -13.89 20.78 -2.65
CA VAL A 57 -13.19 22.03 -3.04
C VAL A 57 -14.18 23.17 -3.28
N GLN A 58 -15.30 22.90 -3.96
CA GLN A 58 -16.33 23.89 -4.23
C GLN A 58 -16.94 24.45 -2.92
N LEU A 59 -17.21 23.59 -1.95
CA LEU A 59 -17.74 24.02 -0.65
C LEU A 59 -16.75 24.88 0.14
N ILE A 60 -15.45 24.58 0.05
CA ILE A 60 -14.40 25.41 0.66
C ILE A 60 -14.38 26.80 0.03
N SER A 61 -14.42 26.90 -1.30
CA SER A 61 -14.41 28.18 -2.01
C SER A 61 -15.63 29.03 -1.69
N ASN A 62 -16.78 28.40 -1.45
CA ASN A 62 -18.03 29.05 -1.04
C ASN A 62 -18.10 29.36 0.47
N LYS A 63 -17.11 28.95 1.26
CA LYS A 63 -17.07 29.12 2.73
C LYS A 63 -18.26 28.48 3.47
N GLU A 64 -18.80 27.38 2.92
CA GLU A 64 -19.94 26.64 3.49
C GLU A 64 -19.46 25.62 4.52
N TYR A 65 -18.91 26.05 5.64
CA TYR A 65 -18.22 25.23 6.64
C TYR A 65 -19.06 24.09 7.21
N ASP A 66 -20.36 24.31 7.44
CA ASP A 66 -21.24 23.26 7.97
C ASP A 66 -21.44 22.11 6.98
N LYS A 67 -21.53 22.41 5.70
CA LYS A 67 -21.63 21.40 4.64
C LYS A 67 -20.30 20.67 4.43
N ILE A 68 -19.18 21.38 4.55
CA ILE A 68 -17.83 20.78 4.45
C ILE A 68 -17.68 19.65 5.48
N LYS A 69 -18.07 19.89 6.73
CA LYS A 69 -18.01 18.89 7.80
C LYS A 69 -18.81 17.63 7.46
N ASN A 70 -20.04 17.80 6.98
CA ASN A 70 -20.89 16.69 6.61
C ASN A 70 -20.33 15.89 5.42
N VAL A 71 -19.85 16.56 4.38
CA VAL A 71 -19.22 15.90 3.21
C VAL A 71 -17.96 15.16 3.62
N PHE A 72 -17.15 15.74 4.51
CA PHE A 72 -15.98 15.05 5.05
C PHE A 72 -16.33 13.75 5.76
N TYR A 73 -17.33 13.77 6.65
CA TYR A 73 -17.76 12.55 7.34
C TYR A 73 -18.30 11.50 6.37
N VAL A 74 -19.07 11.89 5.36
CA VAL A 74 -19.57 10.95 4.35
C VAL A 74 -18.42 10.28 3.61
N ILE A 75 -17.45 11.06 3.11
CA ILE A 75 -16.28 10.52 2.39
C ILE A 75 -15.45 9.62 3.32
N TYR A 76 -15.21 10.05 4.56
CA TYR A 76 -14.44 9.30 5.53
C TYR A 76 -15.06 7.95 5.86
N PHE A 77 -16.34 7.91 6.22
CA PHE A 77 -17.03 6.65 6.55
C PHE A 77 -17.19 5.73 5.36
N GLN A 78 -17.42 6.26 4.16
CA GLN A 78 -17.45 5.45 2.94
C GLN A 78 -16.09 4.82 2.66
N SER A 79 -15.01 5.58 2.75
CA SER A 79 -13.66 5.07 2.56
C SER A 79 -13.28 4.03 3.62
N LEU A 80 -13.71 4.23 4.87
CA LEU A 80 -13.52 3.26 5.93
C LEU A 80 -14.23 1.93 5.62
N ARG A 81 -15.50 1.98 5.20
CA ARG A 81 -16.27 0.78 4.81
C ARG A 81 -15.63 0.05 3.64
N VAL A 82 -15.27 0.79 2.59
CA VAL A 82 -14.61 0.23 1.41
C VAL A 82 -13.24 -0.36 1.78
N GLY A 83 -12.45 0.34 2.59
CA GLY A 83 -11.15 -0.13 3.07
C GLY A 83 -11.25 -1.44 3.86
N ILE A 84 -12.21 -1.54 4.78
CA ILE A 84 -12.48 -2.77 5.54
C ILE A 84 -12.88 -3.90 4.59
N LEU A 85 -13.84 -3.67 3.70
CA LEU A 85 -14.33 -4.67 2.76
C LEU A 85 -13.19 -5.22 1.88
N LEU A 86 -12.40 -4.33 1.27
CA LEU A 86 -11.30 -4.71 0.39
C LEU A 86 -10.18 -5.45 1.14
N SER A 87 -9.90 -5.05 2.38
CA SER A 87 -8.94 -5.75 3.23
C SER A 87 -9.40 -7.17 3.58
N PHE A 88 -10.68 -7.36 3.90
CA PHE A 88 -11.27 -8.68 4.11
C PHE A 88 -11.16 -9.55 2.85
N ILE A 89 -11.47 -9.00 1.68
CA ILE A 89 -11.35 -9.70 0.40
C ILE A 89 -9.89 -10.16 0.17
N ILE A 90 -8.90 -9.31 0.48
CA ILE A 90 -7.48 -9.70 0.36
C ILE A 90 -7.17 -10.88 1.28
N VAL A 91 -7.55 -10.83 2.55
CA VAL A 91 -7.20 -11.91 3.50
C VAL A 91 -7.79 -13.26 3.04
N ILE A 92 -9.03 -13.26 2.55
CA ILE A 92 -9.74 -14.49 2.19
C ILE A 92 -9.34 -14.99 0.80
N PHE A 93 -9.28 -14.09 -0.18
CA PHE A 93 -9.19 -14.49 -1.59
C PHE A 93 -7.79 -14.39 -2.20
N ASN A 94 -6.82 -13.76 -1.54
CA ASN A 94 -5.50 -13.53 -2.14
C ASN A 94 -4.77 -14.82 -2.50
N GLN A 95 -4.87 -15.86 -1.68
CA GLN A 95 -4.29 -17.17 -1.99
C GLN A 95 -4.92 -17.76 -3.24
N ILE A 96 -6.26 -17.77 -3.34
CA ILE A 96 -6.99 -18.29 -4.49
C ILE A 96 -6.64 -17.50 -5.75
N PHE A 97 -6.60 -16.18 -5.64
CA PHE A 97 -6.25 -15.28 -6.74
C PHE A 97 -4.84 -15.57 -7.29
N VAL A 98 -3.82 -15.57 -6.42
CA VAL A 98 -2.44 -15.80 -6.83
C VAL A 98 -2.26 -17.23 -7.37
N SER A 99 -2.86 -18.23 -6.71
CA SER A 99 -2.73 -19.62 -7.12
C SER A 99 -3.32 -19.90 -8.50
N ASN A 100 -4.48 -19.32 -8.81
CA ASN A 100 -5.14 -19.49 -10.11
C ASN A 100 -4.48 -18.66 -11.23
N TRP A 101 -3.85 -17.52 -10.87
CA TRP A 101 -3.26 -16.62 -11.86
C TRP A 101 -1.84 -17.02 -12.25
N VAL A 102 -0.98 -17.33 -11.28
CA VAL A 102 0.46 -17.55 -11.49
C VAL A 102 1.00 -18.84 -10.86
N GLY A 103 0.16 -19.58 -10.16
CA GLY A 103 0.50 -20.83 -9.48
C GLY A 103 0.78 -20.65 -7.99
N ILE A 104 0.49 -21.72 -7.23
CA ILE A 104 0.63 -21.73 -5.76
C ILE A 104 2.08 -21.50 -5.29
N ASP A 105 3.07 -21.89 -6.08
CA ASP A 105 4.50 -21.70 -5.77
C ASP A 105 4.90 -20.21 -5.71
N LYS A 106 4.07 -19.31 -6.24
CA LYS A 106 4.27 -17.85 -6.24
C LYS A 106 3.46 -17.13 -5.16
N PHE A 107 2.73 -17.86 -4.34
CA PHE A 107 2.03 -17.27 -3.20
C PHE A 107 2.97 -17.10 -2.02
N GLY A 108 3.09 -15.87 -1.52
CA GLY A 108 4.03 -15.50 -0.43
C GLY A 108 3.54 -15.84 0.97
N GLY A 109 2.39 -16.54 1.09
CA GLY A 109 1.86 -16.96 2.37
C GLY A 109 0.85 -16.00 3.00
N LEU A 110 0.18 -16.47 4.05
CA LEU A 110 -0.88 -15.75 4.75
C LEU A 110 -0.36 -14.48 5.43
N ALA A 111 0.87 -14.51 5.97
CA ALA A 111 1.47 -13.35 6.63
C ALA A 111 1.61 -12.16 5.67
N ILE A 112 2.09 -12.38 4.43
CA ILE A 112 2.19 -11.32 3.42
C ILE A 112 0.78 -10.85 3.02
N SER A 113 -0.22 -11.74 2.94
CA SER A 113 -1.60 -11.36 2.65
C SER A 113 -2.21 -10.48 3.74
N ILE A 114 -1.96 -10.77 5.02
CA ILE A 114 -2.41 -9.93 6.15
C ILE A 114 -1.74 -8.55 6.10
N ILE A 115 -0.42 -8.50 5.87
CA ILE A 115 0.30 -7.23 5.71
C ILE A 115 -0.26 -6.45 4.52
N SER A 116 -0.52 -7.12 3.39
CA SER A 116 -1.15 -6.50 2.21
C SER A 116 -2.52 -5.90 2.52
N ALA A 117 -3.33 -6.60 3.33
CA ALA A 117 -4.65 -6.13 3.75
C ALA A 117 -4.55 -4.89 4.66
N LEU A 118 -3.60 -4.87 5.61
CA LEU A 118 -3.36 -3.71 6.47
C LEU A 118 -2.87 -2.50 5.66
N ILE A 119 -1.98 -2.73 4.69
CA ILE A 119 -1.53 -1.68 3.77
C ILE A 119 -2.70 -1.17 2.93
N CYS A 120 -3.53 -2.06 2.38
CA CYS A 120 -4.71 -1.68 1.60
C CYS A 120 -5.69 -0.84 2.42
N PHE A 121 -5.95 -1.21 3.67
CA PHE A 121 -6.78 -0.45 4.60
C PHE A 121 -6.22 0.96 4.85
N ARG A 122 -4.94 1.07 5.20
CA ARG A 122 -4.24 2.34 5.40
C ARG A 122 -4.35 3.23 4.15
N GLU A 123 -4.05 2.68 2.99
CA GLU A 123 -4.05 3.39 1.71
C GLU A 123 -5.46 3.83 1.24
N SER A 124 -6.52 3.20 1.73
CA SER A 124 -7.88 3.67 1.46
C SER A 124 -8.27 4.91 2.27
N LEU A 125 -7.55 5.25 3.34
CA LEU A 125 -7.81 6.42 4.17
C LEU A 125 -6.89 7.61 3.86
N ILE A 126 -5.63 7.36 3.52
CA ILE A 126 -4.61 8.40 3.27
C ILE A 126 -5.05 9.46 2.26
N PRO A 127 -5.65 9.11 1.08
CA PRO A 127 -6.02 10.12 0.09
C PRO A 127 -7.01 11.17 0.60
N ILE A 128 -7.83 10.85 1.60
CA ILE A 128 -8.78 11.79 2.18
C ILE A 128 -8.02 12.94 2.84
N PHE A 129 -7.08 12.60 3.73
CA PHE A 129 -6.29 13.59 4.45
C PHE A 129 -5.35 14.36 3.51
N THR A 130 -4.72 13.66 2.57
CA THR A 130 -3.84 14.27 1.58
C THR A 130 -4.59 15.29 0.71
N ASN A 131 -5.78 14.93 0.24
CA ASN A 131 -6.58 15.83 -0.58
C ASN A 131 -7.03 17.07 0.20
N ILE A 132 -7.41 16.93 1.48
CA ILE A 132 -7.77 18.06 2.33
C ILE A 132 -6.58 19.01 2.53
N ILE A 133 -5.41 18.46 2.84
CA ILE A 133 -4.19 19.27 3.01
C ILE A 133 -3.83 20.02 1.72
N HIS A 134 -4.06 19.42 0.56
CA HIS A 134 -3.83 20.10 -0.72
C HIS A 134 -4.79 21.26 -0.99
N THR A 135 -5.90 21.37 -0.26
CA THR A 135 -6.80 22.54 -0.32
C THR A 135 -6.39 23.65 0.65
N THR A 136 -5.47 23.38 1.57
CA THR A 136 -4.89 24.37 2.46
C THR A 136 -3.66 25.02 1.82
N GLU A 137 -3.30 26.22 2.27
CA GLU A 137 -2.13 26.95 1.75
C GLU A 137 -0.80 26.32 2.18
N ASP A 138 -0.79 25.40 3.16
CA ASP A 138 0.44 24.84 3.75
C ASP A 138 0.90 23.52 3.10
N VAL A 139 0.81 23.46 1.77
CA VAL A 139 1.30 22.32 0.96
C VAL A 139 2.82 22.13 1.12
N LYS A 140 3.57 23.19 1.47
CA LYS A 140 5.03 23.13 1.62
C LYS A 140 5.44 22.30 2.83
N SER A 141 4.86 22.56 4.00
CA SER A 141 5.13 21.80 5.23
C SER A 141 4.73 20.34 5.08
N PHE A 142 3.60 20.06 4.44
CA PHE A 142 3.18 18.70 4.14
C PHE A 142 4.20 17.93 3.28
N ASN A 143 4.72 18.55 2.21
CA ASN A 143 5.71 17.89 1.34
C ASN A 143 7.03 17.60 2.09
N ILE A 144 7.41 18.43 3.06
CA ILE A 144 8.59 18.20 3.91
C ILE A 144 8.34 16.97 4.82
N ILE A 145 7.16 16.89 5.44
CA ILE A 145 6.79 15.76 6.30
C ILE A 145 6.82 14.45 5.50
N VAL A 146 6.20 14.42 4.30
CA VAL A 146 6.20 13.24 3.41
C VAL A 146 7.62 12.86 3.00
N PHE A 147 8.50 13.82 2.78
CA PHE A 147 9.90 13.54 2.44
C PHE A 147 10.67 12.92 3.62
N ILE A 148 10.47 13.42 4.83
CA ILE A 148 11.06 12.86 6.07
C ILE A 148 10.52 11.44 6.31
N GLU A 149 9.20 11.23 6.18
CA GLU A 149 8.56 9.91 6.27
C GLU A 149 9.17 8.92 5.27
N SER A 150 9.43 9.38 4.04
CA SER A 150 10.06 8.56 2.99
C SER A 150 11.45 8.08 3.38
N ILE A 151 12.27 8.96 3.92
CA ILE A 151 13.62 8.62 4.38
C ILE A 151 13.54 7.64 5.56
N MET A 152 12.68 7.90 6.54
CA MET A 152 12.49 7.00 7.68
C MET A 152 12.00 5.62 7.24
N ASN A 153 11.08 5.55 6.27
CA ASN A 153 10.58 4.30 5.71
C ASN A 153 11.71 3.47 5.10
N VAL A 154 12.58 4.08 4.28
CA VAL A 154 13.75 3.42 3.69
C VAL A 154 14.67 2.85 4.78
N PHE A 155 15.00 3.63 5.81
CA PHE A 155 15.82 3.18 6.93
C PHE A 155 15.17 2.00 7.67
N LEU A 156 13.88 2.11 7.97
CA LEU A 156 13.13 1.08 8.68
C LEU A 156 13.05 -0.21 7.86
N SER A 157 12.80 -0.09 6.55
CA SER A 157 12.76 -1.22 5.61
C SER A 157 14.10 -1.96 5.56
N ILE A 158 15.21 -1.24 5.49
CA ILE A 158 16.56 -1.85 5.51
C ILE A 158 16.79 -2.62 6.82
N ILE A 159 16.45 -2.04 7.97
CA ILE A 159 16.65 -2.67 9.28
C ILE A 159 15.76 -3.91 9.42
N LEU A 160 14.48 -3.80 9.03
CA LEU A 160 13.52 -4.91 9.14
C LEU A 160 13.91 -6.07 8.22
N ILE A 161 14.26 -5.79 6.97
CA ILE A 161 14.65 -6.83 6.00
C ILE A 161 15.96 -7.50 6.42
N SER A 162 16.93 -6.74 6.95
CA SER A 162 18.19 -7.33 7.42
C SER A 162 18.01 -8.23 8.64
N LYS A 163 17.05 -7.95 9.53
CA LYS A 163 16.81 -8.72 10.75
C LYS A 163 15.78 -9.85 10.59
N TYR A 164 14.73 -9.63 9.82
CA TYR A 164 13.56 -10.51 9.77
C TYR A 164 13.32 -11.15 8.39
N GLY A 165 14.09 -10.79 7.35
CA GLY A 165 13.82 -11.20 5.97
C GLY A 165 12.45 -10.66 5.48
N ILE A 166 11.84 -11.34 4.51
CA ILE A 166 10.41 -11.12 4.21
C ILE A 166 9.62 -11.96 5.21
N VAL A 167 9.18 -11.36 6.32
CA VAL A 167 8.36 -12.02 7.35
C VAL A 167 9.00 -13.30 7.89
N GLY A 168 10.05 -13.12 8.70
CA GLY A 168 10.60 -14.15 9.58
C GLY A 168 10.41 -15.61 9.17
N ARG A 169 11.15 -16.08 8.16
CA ARG A 169 11.41 -17.51 7.86
C ARG A 169 10.25 -18.51 7.82
N ASP A 170 9.03 -18.14 7.56
CA ASP A 170 8.00 -19.13 7.23
C ASP A 170 8.07 -19.65 5.79
N ILE A 171 8.99 -19.12 4.99
CA ILE A 171 9.42 -19.75 3.73
C ILE A 171 10.50 -20.77 4.11
N LYS A 172 10.08 -21.95 4.60
CA LYS A 172 10.98 -23.11 4.70
C LYS A 172 11.62 -23.32 3.33
N PRO A 173 12.97 -23.34 3.22
CA PRO A 173 13.60 -23.74 1.96
C PRO A 173 13.09 -25.14 1.64
N LYS A 174 12.39 -25.28 0.50
CA LYS A 174 12.02 -26.59 -0.06
C LYS A 174 13.33 -27.40 -0.08
N PRO A 175 13.41 -28.60 0.50
CA PRO A 175 14.63 -29.39 0.48
C PRO A 175 15.02 -29.55 -0.99
N ARG A 176 16.26 -29.16 -1.33
CA ARG A 176 16.80 -29.35 -2.67
C ARG A 176 16.64 -30.82 -3.01
N GLY A 177 15.73 -31.14 -3.90
CA GLY A 177 15.54 -32.49 -4.39
C GLY A 177 16.87 -33.02 -4.86
N VAL A 178 17.34 -34.06 -4.22
CA VAL A 178 18.47 -34.85 -4.64
C VAL A 178 18.14 -35.36 -6.05
N TRP A 179 18.80 -34.76 -7.03
CA TRP A 179 18.79 -35.30 -8.38
C TRP A 179 19.51 -36.64 -8.28
N LYS A 180 18.72 -37.74 -8.15
CA LYS A 180 19.25 -39.08 -8.42
C LYS A 180 19.64 -39.09 -9.87
N LYS A 181 20.94 -39.15 -10.12
CA LYS A 181 21.48 -39.57 -11.41
C LYS A 181 20.99 -41.01 -11.65
N CYS A 182 20.30 -41.23 -12.73
CA CYS A 182 20.26 -42.45 -13.49
C CYS A 182 20.43 -42.08 -14.95
#